data_11f16b71efe45be7db47e6c0d284ff2c
#
_entry.id   11f16b71efe45be7db47e6c0d284ff2c
#
_cell.length_a   1.000
_cell.length_b   1.000
_cell.length_c   1.000
_cell.angle_alpha   90.00
_cell.angle_beta   90.00
_cell.angle_gamma   90.00
#
_symmetry.space_group_name_H-M   'P 1'
#
loop_
_entity.id
_entity.type
_entity.pdbx_description
1 polymer ?
#
loop_
_entity_poly.entity_id
_entity_poly.type
_entity_poly.pdbx_seq_one_letter_code
_entity_poly.pdbx_strand_id
1 'polypeptide(L)'
;MAVAQAVMLVMRGEACYTAELASSLEHGIHTVKAVFSELPSYDVLIPALLAHGVEHLHEHVTLTPGIPLKPMLAKPTKAIGEVLDRFEAQAFTCEYKYDGERAQVHGFMEDGQLQVRVFSRNSEDMSVKYPDLVVQIPRCLREGRVHSFVLDAETVAWQPRGSEAGRLLPFQ
;
A
#
# COMPACT_ATOMS: atom_id res chain seq x y z
N MET A 1 -17.70 -1.56 7.11
CA MET A 1 -18.16 -1.91 8.49
C MET A 1 -19.46 -2.69 8.45
N ALA A 2 -20.58 -2.12 7.99
CA ALA A 2 -21.87 -2.84 7.92
C ALA A 2 -21.81 -4.16 7.15
N VAL A 3 -21.05 -4.24 6.06
CA VAL A 3 -20.89 -5.48 5.27
C VAL A 3 -20.23 -6.60 6.09
N ALA A 4 -19.17 -6.31 6.83
CA ALA A 4 -18.50 -7.31 7.68
C ALA A 4 -19.46 -7.85 8.76
N GLN A 5 -20.21 -6.98 9.41
CA GLN A 5 -21.21 -7.37 10.40
C GLN A 5 -22.32 -8.22 9.77
N ALA A 6 -22.84 -7.82 8.61
CA ALA A 6 -23.89 -8.56 7.91
C ALA A 6 -23.40 -9.95 7.50
N VAL A 7 -22.19 -10.08 6.95
CA VAL A 7 -21.62 -11.38 6.57
C VAL A 7 -21.46 -12.29 7.78
N MET A 8 -20.94 -11.79 8.89
CA MET A 8 -20.77 -12.57 10.12
C MET A 8 -22.10 -13.06 10.69
N LEU A 9 -23.12 -12.21 10.71
CA LEU A 9 -24.45 -12.59 11.17
C LEU A 9 -25.07 -13.68 10.30
N VAL A 10 -24.95 -13.53 8.97
CA VAL A 10 -25.47 -14.54 8.02
C VAL A 10 -24.75 -15.87 8.16
N MET A 11 -23.42 -15.84 8.25
CA MET A 11 -22.61 -17.08 8.34
C MET A 11 -22.84 -17.84 9.66
N ARG A 12 -23.14 -17.16 10.76
CA ARG A 12 -23.42 -17.80 12.04
C ARG A 12 -24.86 -18.28 12.20
N GLY A 13 -25.79 -17.75 11.43
CA GLY A 13 -27.20 -18.13 11.53
C GLY A 13 -27.85 -17.78 12.87
N GLU A 14 -27.30 -16.80 13.63
CA GLU A 14 -27.77 -16.45 14.97
C GLU A 14 -28.97 -15.51 14.91
N ALA A 15 -30.02 -15.87 15.62
CA ALA A 15 -31.27 -15.11 15.67
C ALA A 15 -31.33 -14.06 16.82
N CYS A 16 -30.38 -14.12 17.78
CA CYS A 16 -30.38 -13.25 18.96
C CYS A 16 -29.03 -12.59 19.15
N TYR A 17 -29.06 -11.31 19.58
CA TYR A 17 -27.85 -10.54 19.91
C TYR A 17 -27.37 -10.93 21.33
N THR A 18 -26.23 -11.62 21.42
CA THR A 18 -25.59 -12.00 22.67
C THR A 18 -24.29 -11.20 22.90
N ALA A 19 -23.76 -11.20 24.14
CA ALA A 19 -22.48 -10.55 24.43
C ALA A 19 -21.32 -11.20 23.65
N GLU A 20 -21.37 -12.52 23.44
CA GLU A 20 -20.39 -13.26 22.64
C GLU A 20 -20.45 -12.84 21.16
N LEU A 21 -21.67 -12.66 20.62
CA LEU A 21 -21.85 -12.15 19.28
C LEU A 21 -21.30 -10.73 19.14
N ALA A 22 -21.56 -9.86 20.13
CA ALA A 22 -21.00 -8.50 20.12
C ALA A 22 -19.47 -8.49 20.04
N SER A 23 -18.81 -9.29 20.88
CA SER A 23 -17.35 -9.42 20.89
C SER A 23 -16.82 -9.96 19.56
N SER A 24 -17.49 -10.96 18.99
CA SER A 24 -17.12 -11.51 17.67
C SER A 24 -17.29 -10.50 16.55
N LEU A 25 -18.36 -9.69 16.59
CA LEU A 25 -18.57 -8.63 15.61
C LEU A 25 -17.49 -7.54 15.71
N GLU A 26 -17.07 -7.16 16.92
CA GLU A 26 -15.98 -6.22 17.11
C GLU A 26 -14.65 -6.77 16.57
N HIS A 27 -14.35 -8.04 16.87
CA HIS A 27 -13.18 -8.71 16.32
C HIS A 27 -13.21 -8.72 14.78
N GLY A 28 -14.32 -9.13 14.19
CA GLY A 28 -14.49 -9.15 12.74
C GLY A 28 -14.35 -7.77 12.09
N ILE A 29 -14.87 -6.73 12.74
CA ILE A 29 -14.70 -5.35 12.31
C ILE A 29 -13.22 -4.95 12.31
N HIS A 30 -12.50 -5.32 13.38
CA HIS A 30 -11.06 -5.02 13.50
C HIS A 30 -10.26 -5.74 12.42
N THR A 31 -10.51 -7.04 12.21
CA THR A 31 -9.85 -7.84 11.17
C THR A 31 -10.08 -7.27 9.78
N VAL A 32 -11.32 -6.95 9.41
CA VAL A 32 -11.63 -6.36 8.10
C VAL A 32 -10.97 -4.98 7.93
N LYS A 33 -10.90 -4.16 8.98
CA LYS A 33 -10.18 -2.89 8.92
C LYS A 33 -8.68 -3.06 8.72
N ALA A 34 -8.08 -4.02 9.42
CA ALA A 34 -6.65 -4.32 9.31
C ALA A 34 -6.32 -4.76 7.87
N VAL A 35 -7.04 -5.75 7.35
CA VAL A 35 -6.86 -6.25 5.98
C VAL A 35 -7.10 -5.16 4.93
N PHE A 36 -8.15 -4.35 5.09
CA PHE A 36 -8.41 -3.24 4.18
C PHE A 36 -7.34 -2.13 4.24
N SER A 37 -6.64 -2.00 5.37
CA SER A 37 -5.51 -1.06 5.49
C SER A 37 -4.29 -1.55 4.72
N GLU A 38 -4.10 -2.87 4.62
CA GLU A 38 -3.02 -3.50 3.87
C GLU A 38 -3.33 -3.53 2.37
N LEU A 39 -4.58 -3.86 1.98
CA LEU A 39 -5.04 -3.88 0.60
C LEU A 39 -6.40 -3.19 0.48
N PRO A 40 -6.47 -1.88 0.15
CA PRO A 40 -7.70 -1.10 0.15
C PRO A 40 -8.52 -1.32 -1.14
N SER A 41 -8.87 -2.58 -1.41
CA SER A 41 -9.70 -2.98 -2.55
C SER A 41 -10.91 -3.78 -2.10
N TYR A 42 -12.11 -3.23 -2.30
CA TYR A 42 -13.35 -3.95 -2.05
C TYR A 42 -13.59 -5.09 -3.04
N ASP A 43 -13.07 -4.96 -4.26
CA ASP A 43 -13.21 -5.97 -5.32
C ASP A 43 -12.45 -7.27 -4.98
N VAL A 44 -11.39 -7.17 -4.18
CA VAL A 44 -10.66 -8.34 -3.65
C VAL A 44 -11.22 -8.78 -2.30
N LEU A 45 -11.45 -7.82 -1.40
CA LEU A 45 -11.84 -8.10 -0.02
C LEU A 45 -13.22 -8.73 0.10
N ILE A 46 -14.23 -8.22 -0.64
CA ILE A 46 -15.61 -8.73 -0.50
C ILE A 46 -15.74 -10.18 -0.98
N PRO A 47 -15.25 -10.57 -2.17
CA PRO A 47 -15.28 -11.96 -2.58
C PRO A 47 -14.53 -12.90 -1.62
N ALA A 48 -13.35 -12.51 -1.13
CA ALA A 48 -12.59 -13.28 -0.17
C ALA A 48 -13.35 -13.45 1.16
N LEU A 49 -13.97 -12.38 1.66
CA LEU A 49 -14.78 -12.39 2.88
C LEU A 49 -16.00 -13.33 2.75
N LEU A 50 -16.66 -13.32 1.60
CA LEU A 50 -17.82 -14.18 1.34
C LEU A 50 -17.43 -15.66 1.17
N ALA A 51 -16.27 -15.94 0.56
CA ALA A 51 -15.81 -17.30 0.31
C ALA A 51 -15.17 -17.97 1.54
N HIS A 52 -14.40 -17.22 2.32
CA HIS A 52 -13.53 -17.77 3.36
C HIS A 52 -13.88 -17.30 4.78
N GLY A 53 -14.78 -16.32 4.92
CA GLY A 53 -15.12 -15.72 6.22
C GLY A 53 -14.06 -14.77 6.74
N VAL A 54 -14.32 -14.21 7.92
CA VAL A 54 -13.46 -13.21 8.56
C VAL A 54 -12.15 -13.83 9.08
N GLU A 55 -12.22 -15.02 9.63
CA GLU A 55 -11.10 -15.68 10.32
C GLU A 55 -9.91 -15.98 9.38
N HIS A 56 -10.21 -16.27 8.10
CA HIS A 56 -9.20 -16.61 7.10
C HIS A 56 -8.90 -15.46 6.11
N LEU A 57 -9.44 -14.27 6.38
CA LEU A 57 -9.34 -13.15 5.44
C LEU A 57 -7.89 -12.72 5.17
N HIS A 58 -7.03 -12.73 6.19
CA HIS A 58 -5.60 -12.41 6.06
C HIS A 58 -4.82 -13.38 5.16
N GLU A 59 -5.28 -14.62 5.05
CA GLU A 59 -4.62 -15.64 4.22
C GLU A 59 -4.93 -15.45 2.73
N HIS A 60 -6.08 -14.85 2.43
CA HIS A 60 -6.61 -14.71 1.06
C HIS A 60 -6.53 -13.28 0.50
N VAL A 61 -6.33 -12.29 1.34
CA VAL A 61 -6.17 -10.89 0.92
C VAL A 61 -4.78 -10.44 1.30
N THR A 62 -3.88 -10.46 0.34
CA THR A 62 -2.48 -10.09 0.50
C THR A 62 -2.10 -8.98 -0.47
N LEU A 63 -0.95 -8.35 -0.24
CA LEU A 63 -0.39 -7.34 -1.12
C LEU A 63 -0.40 -7.82 -2.57
N THR A 64 -1.11 -7.10 -3.43
CA THR A 64 -1.29 -7.44 -4.84
C THR A 64 -0.75 -6.31 -5.71
N PRO A 65 0.36 -6.51 -6.44
CA PRO A 65 0.87 -5.52 -7.38
C PRO A 65 -0.20 -5.13 -8.40
N GLY A 66 -0.30 -3.83 -8.69
CA GLY A 66 -1.38 -3.27 -9.51
C GLY A 66 -2.53 -2.66 -8.69
N ILE A 67 -2.64 -2.98 -7.41
CA ILE A 67 -3.59 -2.37 -6.47
C ILE A 67 -2.83 -1.45 -5.51
N PRO A 68 -3.05 -0.13 -5.54
CA PRO A 68 -2.29 0.81 -4.71
C PRO A 68 -2.62 0.66 -3.24
N LEU A 69 -1.58 0.74 -2.41
CA LEU A 69 -1.66 0.65 -0.96
C LEU A 69 -1.78 2.06 -0.34
N LYS A 70 -2.43 2.14 0.81
CA LYS A 70 -2.36 3.36 1.60
C LYS A 70 -0.98 3.47 2.26
N PRO A 71 -0.20 4.51 1.96
CA PRO A 71 1.12 4.66 2.54
C PRO A 71 1.04 4.95 4.03
N MET A 72 1.96 4.40 4.81
CA MET A 72 2.21 4.86 6.17
C MET A 72 2.77 6.29 6.13
N LEU A 73 2.33 7.12 7.06
CA LEU A 73 2.77 8.50 7.16
C LEU A 73 3.77 8.65 8.31
N ALA A 74 5.01 8.98 7.98
CA ALA A 74 6.00 9.35 8.97
C ALA A 74 5.71 10.75 9.53
N LYS A 75 6.08 10.98 10.79
CA LYS A 75 6.05 12.32 11.39
C LYS A 75 7.44 12.93 11.24
N PRO A 76 7.58 14.09 10.58
CA PRO A 76 8.85 14.78 10.52
C PRO A 76 9.24 15.25 11.94
N THR A 77 10.50 15.04 12.32
CA THR A 77 11.08 15.55 13.55
C THR A 77 12.32 16.37 13.23
N LYS A 78 12.58 17.41 14.01
CA LYS A 78 13.74 18.28 13.84
C LYS A 78 14.84 18.00 14.88
N ALA A 79 14.52 17.26 15.94
CA ALA A 79 15.42 17.00 17.04
C ALA A 79 15.40 15.52 17.43
N ILE A 80 16.58 14.95 17.67
CA ILE A 80 16.72 13.55 18.11
C ILE A 80 16.04 13.33 19.48
N GLY A 81 16.06 14.32 20.39
CA GLY A 81 15.39 14.25 21.69
C GLY A 81 13.92 13.92 21.57
N GLU A 82 13.19 14.58 20.64
CA GLU A 82 11.77 14.30 20.40
C GLU A 82 11.51 12.85 19.95
N VAL A 83 12.46 12.24 19.21
CA VAL A 83 12.37 10.85 18.79
C VAL A 83 12.53 9.92 19.97
N LEU A 84 13.56 10.14 20.78
CA LEU A 84 13.86 9.32 21.96
C LEU A 84 12.74 9.39 23.00
N ASP A 85 12.22 10.58 23.27
CA ASP A 85 11.11 10.80 24.20
C ASP A 85 9.81 10.11 23.74
N ARG A 86 9.58 10.11 22.42
CA ARG A 86 8.36 9.52 21.86
C ARG A 86 8.39 8.00 21.82
N PHE A 87 9.53 7.41 21.54
CA PHE A 87 9.64 5.97 21.33
C PHE A 87 10.08 5.19 22.58
N GLU A 88 10.59 5.86 23.63
CA GLU A 88 10.87 5.27 24.93
C GLU A 88 11.51 3.86 24.86
N ALA A 89 12.60 3.72 24.12
CA ALA A 89 13.28 2.44 23.87
C ALA A 89 12.53 1.44 22.93
N GLN A 90 11.47 1.86 22.25
CA GLN A 90 10.86 1.06 21.20
C GLN A 90 11.66 1.19 19.88
N ALA A 91 11.63 0.14 19.07
CA ALA A 91 12.23 0.19 17.75
C ALA A 91 11.48 1.17 16.83
N PHE A 92 12.22 1.94 16.04
CA PHE A 92 11.66 2.89 15.08
C PHE A 92 12.48 2.88 13.79
N THR A 93 11.85 3.35 12.71
CA THR A 93 12.49 3.54 11.40
C THR A 93 12.73 5.02 11.15
N CYS A 94 13.93 5.35 10.67
CA CYS A 94 14.27 6.69 10.19
C CYS A 94 14.43 6.66 8.68
N GLU A 95 13.82 7.62 8.01
CA GLU A 95 13.89 7.79 6.56
C GLU A 95 14.27 9.23 6.21
N TYR A 96 15.00 9.41 5.12
CA TYR A 96 15.21 10.75 4.58
C TYR A 96 13.90 11.35 4.09
N LYS A 97 13.63 12.58 4.46
CA LYS A 97 12.50 13.31 3.91
C LYS A 97 12.95 14.02 2.63
N TYR A 98 12.73 13.37 1.51
CA TYR A 98 12.94 13.99 0.21
C TYR A 98 11.88 15.06 -0.08
N ASP A 99 12.23 16.00 -0.94
CA ASP A 99 11.34 17.06 -1.40
C ASP A 99 10.92 16.77 -2.84
N GLY A 100 9.76 16.14 -3.01
CA GLY A 100 9.27 15.70 -4.29
C GLY A 100 7.81 15.27 -4.22
N GLU A 101 7.38 14.43 -5.14
CA GLU A 101 6.05 13.83 -5.17
C GLU A 101 6.14 12.32 -4.91
N ARG A 102 5.48 11.84 -3.85
CA ARG A 102 5.47 10.42 -3.53
C ARG A 102 4.87 9.61 -4.66
N ALA A 103 5.57 8.59 -5.07
CA ALA A 103 5.16 7.66 -6.10
C ALA A 103 5.27 6.21 -5.60
N GLN A 104 4.18 5.50 -5.67
CA GLN A 104 4.15 4.06 -5.44
C GLN A 104 4.19 3.37 -6.81
N VAL A 105 5.28 2.65 -7.08
CA VAL A 105 5.52 2.02 -8.38
C VAL A 105 5.26 0.53 -8.27
N HIS A 106 4.33 0.03 -9.07
CA HIS A 106 3.97 -1.37 -9.14
C HIS A 106 4.44 -1.99 -10.44
N GLY A 107 5.12 -3.13 -10.36
CA GLY A 107 5.39 -3.99 -11.50
C GLY A 107 4.66 -5.32 -11.35
N PHE A 108 4.00 -5.79 -12.38
CA PHE A 108 3.29 -7.07 -12.39
C PHE A 108 3.14 -7.62 -13.80
N MET A 109 2.95 -8.94 -13.90
CA MET A 109 2.73 -9.59 -15.18
C MET A 109 1.26 -9.51 -15.58
N GLU A 110 0.98 -9.01 -16.78
CA GLU A 110 -0.33 -8.99 -17.41
C GLU A 110 -0.17 -9.48 -18.85
N ASP A 111 -0.89 -10.50 -19.25
CA ASP A 111 -0.81 -11.14 -20.59
C ASP A 111 0.62 -11.53 -21.02
N GLY A 112 1.43 -11.98 -20.06
CA GLY A 112 2.81 -12.39 -20.28
C GLY A 112 3.81 -11.25 -20.43
N GLN A 113 3.39 -10.00 -20.25
CA GLN A 113 4.23 -8.81 -20.30
C GLN A 113 4.31 -8.13 -18.92
N LEU A 114 5.48 -7.60 -18.59
CA LEU A 114 5.65 -6.80 -17.39
C LEU A 114 5.01 -5.42 -17.59
N GLN A 115 3.96 -5.16 -16.83
CA GLN A 115 3.34 -3.84 -16.73
C GLN A 115 3.95 -3.07 -15.57
N VAL A 116 4.11 -1.76 -15.76
CA VAL A 116 4.52 -0.83 -14.69
C VAL A 116 3.46 0.25 -14.55
N ARG A 117 2.95 0.41 -13.34
CA ARG A 117 2.02 1.50 -12.99
C ARG A 117 2.58 2.34 -11.84
N VAL A 118 2.30 3.62 -11.89
CA VAL A 118 2.73 4.60 -10.89
C VAL A 118 1.49 5.20 -10.24
N PHE A 119 1.40 5.10 -8.91
CA PHE A 119 0.27 5.63 -8.15
C PHE A 119 0.69 6.78 -7.25
N SER A 120 -0.18 7.77 -7.12
CA SER A 120 -0.01 8.90 -6.22
C SER A 120 -0.21 8.50 -4.74
N ARG A 121 0.09 9.43 -3.83
CA ARG A 121 -0.23 9.31 -2.40
C ARG A 121 -1.71 9.01 -2.14
N ASN A 122 -2.61 9.46 -3.02
CA ASN A 122 -4.05 9.25 -2.91
C ASN A 122 -4.55 8.02 -3.68
N SER A 123 -3.65 7.14 -4.12
CA SER A 123 -3.96 5.93 -4.89
C SER A 123 -4.51 6.19 -6.30
N GLU A 124 -4.24 7.35 -6.88
CA GLU A 124 -4.61 7.68 -8.26
C GLU A 124 -3.55 7.17 -9.23
N ASP A 125 -3.95 6.56 -10.34
CA ASP A 125 -3.02 6.14 -11.40
C ASP A 125 -2.43 7.36 -12.11
N MET A 126 -1.13 7.53 -11.97
CA MET A 126 -0.35 8.63 -12.55
C MET A 126 0.64 8.15 -13.62
N SER A 127 0.50 6.93 -14.12
CA SER A 127 1.42 6.35 -15.11
C SER A 127 1.59 7.22 -16.35
N VAL A 128 0.52 7.87 -16.79
CA VAL A 128 0.55 8.82 -17.94
C VAL A 128 1.38 10.08 -17.64
N LYS A 129 1.46 10.49 -16.37
CA LYS A 129 2.26 11.66 -15.93
C LYS A 129 3.76 11.33 -15.91
N TYR A 130 4.13 10.07 -15.71
CA TYR A 130 5.51 9.60 -15.58
C TYR A 130 5.87 8.54 -16.64
N PRO A 131 5.75 8.85 -17.96
CA PRO A 131 6.02 7.89 -19.02
C PRO A 131 7.50 7.46 -19.05
N ASP A 132 8.41 8.30 -18.60
CA ASP A 132 9.84 8.01 -18.44
C ASP A 132 10.09 6.93 -17.41
N LEU A 133 9.43 6.97 -16.26
CA LEU A 133 9.52 5.93 -15.23
C LEU A 133 8.97 4.59 -15.74
N VAL A 134 7.80 4.61 -16.37
CA VAL A 134 7.17 3.41 -16.93
C VAL A 134 8.09 2.70 -17.93
N VAL A 135 8.83 3.46 -18.74
CA VAL A 135 9.77 2.91 -19.75
C VAL A 135 11.12 2.50 -19.15
N GLN A 136 11.63 3.25 -18.17
CA GLN A 136 12.99 3.02 -17.63
C GLN A 136 13.04 1.94 -16.57
N ILE A 137 12.05 1.83 -15.70
CA ILE A 137 12.04 0.87 -14.59
C ILE A 137 12.23 -0.57 -15.06
N PRO A 138 11.53 -1.07 -16.11
CA PRO A 138 11.78 -2.42 -16.62
C PRO A 138 13.23 -2.68 -17.02
N ARG A 139 13.93 -1.65 -17.52
CA ARG A 139 15.34 -1.76 -17.93
C ARG A 139 16.32 -1.86 -16.76
N CYS A 140 15.90 -1.47 -15.56
CA CYS A 140 16.67 -1.56 -14.33
C CYS A 140 16.54 -2.93 -13.66
N LEU A 141 15.60 -3.76 -14.09
CA LEU A 141 15.33 -5.08 -13.51
C LEU A 141 16.27 -6.14 -14.09
N ARG A 142 16.60 -7.15 -13.29
CA ARG A 142 17.33 -8.32 -13.77
C ARG A 142 16.37 -9.20 -14.58
N GLU A 143 16.68 -9.40 -15.83
CA GLU A 143 15.89 -10.21 -16.75
C GLU A 143 15.62 -11.62 -16.18
N GLY A 144 14.36 -12.06 -16.27
CA GLY A 144 13.91 -13.38 -15.81
C GLY A 144 13.94 -13.62 -14.31
N ARG A 145 14.25 -12.58 -13.48
CA ARG A 145 14.31 -12.74 -12.02
C ARG A 145 13.22 -11.97 -11.26
N VAL A 146 12.67 -10.95 -11.87
CA VAL A 146 11.66 -10.09 -11.21
C VAL A 146 10.38 -10.19 -12.03
N HIS A 147 9.33 -10.73 -11.42
CA HIS A 147 8.01 -10.89 -12.03
C HIS A 147 6.98 -9.92 -11.46
N SER A 148 7.20 -9.47 -10.23
CA SER A 148 6.35 -8.47 -9.59
C SER A 148 7.10 -7.71 -8.50
N PHE A 149 6.70 -6.47 -8.25
CA PHE A 149 7.24 -5.64 -7.17
C PHE A 149 6.30 -4.49 -6.83
N VAL A 150 6.49 -3.94 -5.64
CA VAL A 150 5.96 -2.66 -5.20
C VAL A 150 7.12 -1.86 -4.62
N LEU A 151 7.30 -0.63 -5.10
CA LEU A 151 8.30 0.31 -4.60
C LEU A 151 7.59 1.55 -4.09
N ASP A 152 8.01 2.04 -2.93
CA ASP A 152 7.62 3.33 -2.41
C ASP A 152 8.80 4.29 -2.59
N ALA A 153 8.59 5.36 -3.34
CA ALA A 153 9.63 6.27 -3.80
C ALA A 153 9.16 7.72 -3.77
N GLU A 154 10.10 8.63 -3.90
CA GLU A 154 9.84 10.05 -4.11
C GLU A 154 10.33 10.43 -5.51
N THR A 155 9.45 10.95 -6.34
CA THR A 155 9.81 11.48 -7.66
C THR A 155 10.28 12.90 -7.51
N VAL A 156 11.44 13.19 -8.10
CA VAL A 156 12.06 14.53 -8.08
C VAL A 156 12.35 14.98 -9.50
N ALA A 157 12.21 16.29 -9.76
CA ALA A 157 12.53 16.84 -11.05
C ALA A 157 14.05 16.81 -11.28
N TRP A 158 14.46 16.29 -12.44
CA TRP A 158 15.85 16.16 -12.83
C TRP A 158 16.13 16.90 -14.12
N GLN A 159 17.14 17.76 -14.12
CA GLN A 159 17.62 18.44 -15.33
C GLN A 159 18.92 17.77 -15.81
N PRO A 160 18.90 17.05 -16.93
CA PRO A 160 20.11 16.50 -17.52
C PRO A 160 21.00 17.63 -18.08
N ARG A 161 22.33 17.52 -17.99
CA ARG A 161 23.30 18.48 -18.49
C ARG A 161 24.22 17.85 -19.54
N GLY A 162 23.68 17.32 -20.63
CA GLY A 162 24.51 16.73 -21.68
C GLY A 162 25.51 15.70 -21.16
N SER A 163 26.82 15.98 -21.30
CA SER A 163 27.90 15.13 -20.79
C SER A 163 28.28 15.40 -19.32
N GLU A 164 27.77 16.46 -18.70
CA GLU A 164 28.02 16.79 -17.30
C GLU A 164 26.99 16.12 -16.38
N ALA A 165 27.34 16.01 -15.09
CA ALA A 165 26.37 15.54 -14.09
C ALA A 165 25.13 16.43 -14.07
N GLY A 166 23.96 15.83 -14.21
CA GLY A 166 22.68 16.53 -14.09
C GLY A 166 22.46 17.06 -12.67
N ARG A 167 21.41 17.82 -12.47
CA ARG A 167 21.04 18.37 -11.15
C ARG A 167 19.58 18.12 -10.81
N LEU A 168 19.32 17.96 -9.53
CA LEU A 168 17.97 18.02 -8.98
C LEU A 168 17.44 19.46 -9.09
N LEU A 169 16.20 19.60 -9.50
CA LEU A 169 15.48 20.86 -9.46
C LEU A 169 14.68 20.96 -8.15
N PRO A 170 14.47 22.18 -7.63
CA PRO A 170 13.57 22.37 -6.51
C PRO A 170 12.17 21.89 -6.85
N PHE A 171 11.50 21.26 -5.89
CA PHE A 171 10.07 20.97 -6.00
C PHE A 171 9.28 22.28 -5.81
N GLN A 172 8.38 22.58 -6.74
CA GLN A 172 7.53 23.79 -6.71
C GLN A 172 6.12 23.45 -6.26
#